data_cbb9ed1bf2156d15eb54a381f04ab233
#
_entry.id   cbb9ed1bf2156d15eb54a381f04ab233
#
_cell.length_a   1.000
_cell.length_b   1.000
_cell.length_c   1.000
_cell.angle_alpha   90.00
_cell.angle_beta   90.00
_cell.angle_gamma   90.00
#
_symmetry.space_group_name_H-M   'P 1'
#
loop_
_entity.id
_entity.type
_entity.pdbx_description
1 polymer ?
#
loop_
_entity_poly.entity_id
_entity_poly.type
_entity_poly.pdbx_seq_one_letter_code
_entity_poly.pdbx_strand_id
1 'polypeptide(L)'
;MNQNPLIPKCNIANKVKNTKLPRTKPLLPLYEIISNAIHSIQEAVDAHILDVANARIDIRIIRYGANDTVFEKMNGASIDKYRIDSFEVEDNGIGFTNDNLSYFAEADTDHKRKIGGKGVGRFVCLKAFKKITVNSVYYEDGRNRFRSFSFVPTPTGFENYDEQENTDSRRKTIVSLKEFKPEYRDNKKYTPTDIYEIAREIVTHFQLYFLNEEAPHIIIHNQNHIDVDLNYLFANEYIKGIQEESFSIADNEFQVILTKSYKAQSHKLIFCAHNRAVKIEGLYNRIVDLGRYSIKEPESKDGFYYQAFVTGLLLDEHVDIERTSFDLETDNDGDEDDDSNDVSLAKIRREAIMAIERILAEYLEQVRTEKIQKYMPVIDASMPQYKSILHYKEDKVKLLSPDLPPEKLDIELYKIEADWKLEVKKKCITLLDEKKDITTLEEYKEQYTQFLTEFNEVGQSELARYVIHRKAVIALLDKLIGKTKEDRFTNEDLIHSIFFPIRSS
;
A
#
# COMPACT_ATOMS: atom_id res chain seq x y z
N MET A 1 2.38 48.70 -36.77
CA MET A 1 2.12 48.50 -35.34
C MET A 1 2.20 46.97 -35.10
N ASN A 2 3.35 46.47 -34.65
CA ASN A 2 3.47 45.04 -34.26
C ASN A 2 2.76 44.89 -32.92
N GLN A 3 1.57 44.32 -32.94
CA GLN A 3 0.93 43.85 -31.71
C GLN A 3 1.70 42.62 -31.23
N ASN A 4 2.48 42.78 -30.17
CA ASN A 4 3.01 41.61 -29.44
C ASN A 4 1.81 40.73 -29.03
N PRO A 5 1.81 39.42 -29.35
CA PRO A 5 0.72 38.57 -28.95
C PRO A 5 0.61 38.61 -27.43
N LEU A 6 -0.62 38.74 -26.91
CA LEU A 6 -0.91 38.66 -25.48
C LEU A 6 -0.57 37.25 -24.99
N ILE A 7 0.52 37.14 -24.23
CA ILE A 7 0.91 35.89 -23.60
C ILE A 7 0.14 35.76 -22.26
N PRO A 8 -0.65 34.70 -22.05
CA PRO A 8 -1.32 34.48 -20.78
C PRO A 8 -0.31 34.43 -19.63
N LYS A 9 -0.55 35.18 -18.54
CA LYS A 9 0.30 35.20 -17.36
C LYS A 9 -0.30 34.28 -16.30
N CYS A 10 0.51 33.34 -15.76
CA CYS A 10 0.13 32.53 -14.63
C CYS A 10 0.40 33.29 -13.33
N ASN A 11 -0.59 33.37 -12.44
CA ASN A 11 -0.42 33.91 -11.08
C ASN A 11 0.01 32.76 -10.17
N ILE A 12 1.26 32.75 -9.73
CA ILE A 12 1.86 31.66 -8.93
C ILE A 12 1.13 31.51 -7.58
N ALA A 13 0.76 32.59 -6.91
CA ALA A 13 0.02 32.53 -5.65
C ALA A 13 -1.32 31.79 -5.80
N ASN A 14 -2.07 32.05 -6.87
CA ASN A 14 -3.33 31.38 -7.15
C ASN A 14 -3.09 29.91 -7.55
N LYS A 15 -2.05 29.59 -8.30
CA LYS A 15 -1.69 28.23 -8.67
C LYS A 15 -1.39 27.40 -7.41
N VAL A 16 -0.56 27.93 -6.49
CA VAL A 16 -0.28 27.28 -5.18
C VAL A 16 -1.55 27.08 -4.36
N LYS A 17 -2.45 28.10 -4.32
CA LYS A 17 -3.73 27.98 -3.60
C LYS A 17 -4.58 26.81 -4.12
N ASN A 18 -4.62 26.63 -5.44
CA ASN A 18 -5.44 25.60 -6.12
C ASN A 18 -4.79 24.24 -6.14
N THR A 19 -3.46 24.14 -5.91
CA THR A 19 -2.74 22.86 -5.82
C THR A 19 -3.22 22.07 -4.62
N LYS A 20 -3.49 20.77 -4.82
CA LYS A 20 -3.93 19.85 -3.78
C LYS A 20 -2.72 19.19 -3.12
N LEU A 21 -2.68 19.19 -1.79
CA LEU A 21 -1.76 18.40 -0.99
C LEU A 21 -2.51 17.90 0.25
N PRO A 22 -2.77 16.59 0.34
CA PRO A 22 -3.41 16.01 1.52
C PRO A 22 -2.55 16.19 2.77
N ARG A 23 -3.16 16.56 3.90
CA ARG A 23 -2.45 16.69 5.18
C ARG A 23 -1.89 15.35 5.69
N THR A 24 -2.30 14.25 5.10
CA THR A 24 -1.80 12.89 5.36
C THR A 24 -0.51 12.56 4.60
N LYS A 25 -0.10 13.42 3.66
CA LYS A 25 1.13 13.24 2.85
C LYS A 25 2.07 14.46 2.99
N PRO A 26 2.54 14.81 4.20
CA PRO A 26 3.33 16.01 4.46
C PRO A 26 4.74 15.98 3.85
N LEU A 27 5.31 14.79 3.59
CA LEU A 27 6.64 14.61 2.99
C LEU A 27 6.62 14.60 1.45
N LEU A 28 5.45 14.66 0.80
CA LEU A 28 5.38 14.69 -0.66
C LEU A 28 6.23 15.81 -1.30
N PRO A 29 6.32 17.04 -0.73
CA PRO A 29 7.26 18.07 -1.20
C PRO A 29 8.72 17.64 -1.20
N LEU A 30 9.16 16.92 -0.17
CA LEU A 30 10.53 16.38 -0.08
C LEU A 30 10.76 15.33 -1.17
N TYR A 31 9.80 14.45 -1.40
CA TYR A 31 9.88 13.44 -2.47
C TYR A 31 9.98 14.07 -3.85
N GLU A 32 9.27 15.17 -4.11
CA GLU A 32 9.37 15.91 -5.38
C GLU A 32 10.77 16.47 -5.62
N ILE A 33 11.43 17.01 -4.59
CA ILE A 33 12.80 17.52 -4.74
C ILE A 33 13.81 16.39 -4.92
N ILE A 34 13.69 15.31 -4.16
CA ILE A 34 14.56 14.13 -4.32
C ILE A 34 14.42 13.55 -5.72
N SER A 35 13.20 13.44 -6.23
CA SER A 35 12.98 13.00 -7.59
C SER A 35 13.61 13.90 -8.65
N ASN A 36 13.53 15.22 -8.46
CA ASN A 36 14.18 16.16 -9.37
C ASN A 36 15.71 16.04 -9.31
N ALA A 37 16.27 15.77 -8.13
CA ALA A 37 17.69 15.48 -7.95
C ALA A 37 18.11 14.17 -8.65
N ILE A 38 17.31 13.09 -8.53
CA ILE A 38 17.55 11.83 -9.26
C ILE A 38 17.53 12.08 -10.78
N HIS A 39 16.54 12.81 -11.30
CA HIS A 39 16.47 13.13 -12.73
C HIS A 39 17.63 14.02 -13.19
N SER A 40 18.06 14.99 -12.39
CA SER A 40 19.23 15.85 -12.68
C SER A 40 20.52 15.01 -12.77
N ILE A 41 20.67 14.01 -11.90
CA ILE A 41 21.77 13.05 -11.93
C ILE A 41 21.67 12.16 -13.17
N GLN A 42 20.49 11.62 -13.49
CA GLN A 42 20.29 10.79 -14.66
C GLN A 42 20.63 11.54 -15.95
N GLU A 43 20.20 12.79 -16.10
CA GLU A 43 20.58 13.66 -17.22
C GLU A 43 22.12 13.83 -17.33
N ALA A 44 22.81 13.95 -16.18
CA ALA A 44 24.26 14.07 -16.16
C ALA A 44 24.98 12.75 -16.52
N VAL A 45 24.44 11.61 -16.12
CA VAL A 45 24.95 10.28 -16.45
C VAL A 45 24.74 9.99 -17.94
N ASP A 46 23.53 10.24 -18.48
CA ASP A 46 23.21 10.03 -19.88
C ASP A 46 24.05 10.91 -20.81
N ALA A 47 24.39 12.12 -20.38
CA ALA A 47 25.30 13.03 -21.05
C ALA A 47 26.79 12.66 -20.86
N HIS A 48 27.13 11.55 -20.19
CA HIS A 48 28.49 11.13 -19.84
C HIS A 48 29.32 12.17 -19.08
N ILE A 49 28.63 12.99 -18.28
CA ILE A 49 29.22 14.07 -17.48
C ILE A 49 29.50 13.61 -16.05
N LEU A 50 28.74 12.63 -15.57
CA LEU A 50 28.83 12.04 -14.24
C LEU A 50 28.90 10.52 -14.36
N ASP A 51 29.81 9.90 -13.61
CA ASP A 51 29.83 8.45 -13.45
C ASP A 51 28.79 8.05 -12.39
N VAL A 52 28.01 7.00 -12.67
CA VAL A 52 26.99 6.44 -11.75
C VAL A 52 27.57 6.17 -10.36
N ALA A 53 28.81 5.65 -10.27
CA ALA A 53 29.49 5.37 -9.02
C ALA A 53 29.74 6.64 -8.16
N ASN A 54 29.74 7.83 -8.75
CA ASN A 54 29.93 9.11 -8.11
C ASN A 54 28.62 9.90 -7.91
N ALA A 55 27.49 9.34 -8.37
CA ALA A 55 26.17 9.94 -8.24
C ALA A 55 25.76 10.02 -6.76
N ARG A 56 25.43 11.22 -6.27
CA ARG A 56 25.17 11.44 -4.85
C ARG A 56 24.07 12.46 -4.58
N ILE A 57 23.24 12.17 -3.58
CA ILE A 57 22.28 13.09 -3.00
C ILE A 57 22.48 13.14 -1.49
N ASP A 58 22.64 14.34 -0.95
CA ASP A 58 22.70 14.61 0.49
C ASP A 58 21.45 15.37 0.93
N ILE A 59 20.71 14.81 1.89
CA ILE A 59 19.46 15.39 2.42
C ILE A 59 19.75 15.88 3.84
N ARG A 60 19.52 17.15 4.15
CA ARG A 60 19.71 17.70 5.50
C ARG A 60 18.39 18.09 6.12
N ILE A 61 18.15 17.62 7.34
CA ILE A 61 17.01 18.00 8.17
C ILE A 61 17.42 19.19 9.03
N ILE A 62 16.73 20.31 8.90
CA ILE A 62 16.94 21.50 9.71
C ILE A 62 15.77 21.66 10.66
N ARG A 63 16.05 21.78 11.95
CA ARG A 63 15.03 21.80 13.00
C ARG A 63 14.76 23.20 13.54
N TYR A 64 13.54 23.40 14.00
CA TYR A 64 13.06 24.67 14.52
C TYR A 64 13.40 24.84 15.99
N GLY A 65 13.91 26.01 16.37
CA GLY A 65 13.91 26.50 17.76
C GLY A 65 15.21 26.35 18.56
N ALA A 66 16.32 25.91 17.94
CA ALA A 66 17.65 25.95 18.58
C ALA A 66 18.74 26.29 17.57
N ASN A 67 19.92 26.69 18.07
CA ASN A 67 21.10 26.95 17.24
C ASN A 67 21.83 25.61 16.95
N ASP A 68 22.57 25.53 15.84
CA ASP A 68 23.30 24.32 15.42
C ASP A 68 24.21 23.78 16.55
N THR A 69 24.95 24.65 17.26
CA THR A 69 25.80 24.27 18.39
C THR A 69 25.07 23.59 19.56
N VAL A 70 23.75 23.78 19.68
CA VAL A 70 22.92 23.10 20.70
C VAL A 70 22.50 21.73 20.17
N PHE A 71 22.14 21.63 18.89
CA PHE A 71 21.75 20.37 18.27
C PHE A 71 22.90 19.38 18.15
N GLU A 72 24.12 19.84 17.82
CA GLU A 72 25.34 19.03 17.74
C GLU A 72 25.63 18.23 19.02
N LYS A 73 25.22 18.75 20.18
CA LYS A 73 25.43 18.12 21.49
C LYS A 73 24.31 17.18 21.93
N MET A 74 23.23 17.08 21.15
CA MET A 74 22.07 16.25 21.49
C MET A 74 22.24 14.82 20.97
N ASN A 75 21.76 13.84 21.76
CA ASN A 75 21.58 12.48 21.24
C ASN A 75 20.36 12.41 20.30
N GLY A 76 20.27 11.35 19.47
CA GLY A 76 19.21 11.20 18.49
C GLY A 76 17.80 11.37 19.06
N ALA A 77 17.49 10.66 20.14
CA ALA A 77 16.16 10.71 20.77
C ALA A 77 15.80 12.09 21.36
N SER A 78 16.80 12.94 21.66
CA SER A 78 16.57 14.29 22.17
C SER A 78 16.33 15.28 21.04
N ILE A 79 17.03 15.19 19.93
CA ILE A 79 16.87 16.10 18.80
C ILE A 79 15.54 15.83 18.05
N ASP A 80 15.11 14.58 17.98
CA ASP A 80 13.87 14.19 17.27
C ASP A 80 12.58 14.72 17.93
N LYS A 81 12.69 15.28 19.15
CA LYS A 81 11.59 16.03 19.79
C LYS A 81 11.35 17.40 19.17
N TYR A 82 12.35 17.95 18.46
CA TYR A 82 12.25 19.25 17.82
C TYR A 82 11.60 19.10 16.45
N ARG A 83 10.69 20.04 16.14
CA ARG A 83 9.98 20.09 14.88
C ARG A 83 10.92 20.40 13.73
N ILE A 84 10.63 19.90 12.56
CA ILE A 84 11.37 20.20 11.34
C ILE A 84 10.96 21.59 10.85
N ASP A 85 11.93 22.45 10.61
CA ASP A 85 11.73 23.75 9.97
C ASP A 85 11.88 23.68 8.47
N SER A 86 12.94 23.00 8.00
CA SER A 86 13.36 23.02 6.62
C SER A 86 14.01 21.71 6.22
N PHE A 87 13.99 21.42 4.91
CA PHE A 87 14.81 20.38 4.29
C PHE A 87 15.72 21.01 3.25
N GLU A 88 16.95 20.53 3.16
CA GLU A 88 17.87 20.84 2.06
C GLU A 88 18.24 19.55 1.35
N VAL A 89 18.17 19.57 0.02
CA VAL A 89 18.58 18.46 -0.85
C VAL A 89 19.70 18.96 -1.76
N GLU A 90 20.85 18.35 -1.66
CA GLU A 90 22.02 18.63 -2.46
C GLU A 90 22.26 17.49 -3.43
N ASP A 91 22.44 17.76 -4.72
CA ASP A 91 22.80 16.80 -5.76
C ASP A 91 24.01 17.27 -6.57
N ASN A 92 24.69 16.33 -7.20
CA ASN A 92 25.80 16.58 -8.11
C ASN A 92 25.46 16.34 -9.59
N GLY A 93 24.17 16.45 -9.94
CA GLY A 93 23.68 16.29 -11.30
C GLY A 93 24.05 17.41 -12.26
N ILE A 94 23.26 17.59 -13.34
CA ILE A 94 23.53 18.56 -14.40
C ILE A 94 23.38 20.02 -13.95
N GLY A 95 22.55 20.27 -12.92
CA GLY A 95 22.29 21.57 -12.34
C GLY A 95 21.23 22.41 -13.08
N PHE A 96 21.07 23.67 -12.63
CA PHE A 96 20.09 24.60 -13.22
C PHE A 96 20.72 25.35 -14.40
N THR A 97 20.89 24.67 -15.54
CA THR A 97 21.23 25.23 -16.83
C THR A 97 20.14 26.22 -17.27
N ASN A 98 20.37 26.99 -18.36
CA ASN A 98 19.35 27.90 -18.91
C ASN A 98 18.08 27.14 -19.31
N ASP A 99 18.22 25.95 -19.90
CA ASP A 99 17.09 25.11 -20.26
C ASP A 99 16.32 24.66 -19.02
N ASN A 100 17.02 24.13 -18.00
CA ASN A 100 16.40 23.68 -16.77
C ASN A 100 15.72 24.82 -15.99
N LEU A 101 16.28 26.04 -16.02
CA LEU A 101 15.63 27.21 -15.46
C LEU A 101 14.39 27.59 -16.24
N SER A 102 14.44 27.57 -17.59
CA SER A 102 13.30 27.86 -18.44
C SER A 102 12.14 26.90 -18.16
N TYR A 103 12.42 25.60 -18.10
CA TYR A 103 11.42 24.58 -17.76
C TYR A 103 10.90 24.74 -16.31
N PHE A 104 11.77 25.13 -15.38
CA PHE A 104 11.33 25.43 -14.02
C PHE A 104 10.44 26.69 -13.99
N ALA A 105 10.66 27.67 -14.83
CA ALA A 105 9.85 28.89 -14.90
C ALA A 105 8.49 28.67 -15.57
N GLU A 106 8.37 27.73 -16.50
CA GLU A 106 7.16 27.42 -17.23
C GLU A 106 6.21 26.53 -16.41
N ALA A 107 5.00 27.01 -16.12
CA ALA A 107 3.98 26.24 -15.43
C ALA A 107 3.40 25.16 -16.36
N ASP A 108 3.16 23.96 -15.82
CA ASP A 108 2.56 22.82 -16.53
C ASP A 108 3.36 22.40 -17.78
N THR A 109 4.72 22.46 -17.70
CA THR A 109 5.62 22.07 -18.80
C THR A 109 5.56 20.56 -19.07
N ASP A 110 5.59 20.19 -20.35
CA ASP A 110 5.62 18.80 -20.81
C ASP A 110 7.06 18.24 -20.97
N HIS A 111 8.10 19.03 -20.68
CA HIS A 111 9.50 18.67 -20.94
C HIS A 111 9.93 17.33 -20.34
N LYS A 112 9.55 17.04 -19.10
CA LYS A 112 9.85 15.78 -18.40
C LYS A 112 8.66 14.81 -18.37
N ARG A 113 7.69 14.92 -19.26
CA ARG A 113 6.47 14.10 -19.28
C ARG A 113 6.80 12.59 -19.42
N LYS A 114 7.77 12.24 -20.27
CA LYS A 114 8.21 10.84 -20.49
C LYS A 114 8.81 10.18 -19.25
N ILE A 115 9.37 10.97 -18.32
CA ILE A 115 9.95 10.51 -17.05
C ILE A 115 9.09 10.93 -15.85
N GLY A 116 7.81 11.23 -16.10
CA GLY A 116 6.81 11.56 -15.11
C GLY A 116 6.80 13.01 -14.60
N GLY A 117 7.58 13.92 -15.20
CA GLY A 117 7.53 15.34 -14.85
C GLY A 117 6.22 15.99 -15.32
N LYS A 118 5.39 16.51 -14.38
CA LYS A 118 4.10 17.17 -14.69
C LYS A 118 4.14 18.69 -14.45
N GLY A 119 5.32 19.26 -14.18
CA GLY A 119 5.52 20.70 -14.02
C GLY A 119 4.87 21.33 -12.78
N VAL A 120 4.29 20.53 -11.87
CA VAL A 120 3.54 21.02 -10.68
C VAL A 120 4.27 20.82 -9.35
N GLY A 121 5.33 20.03 -9.28
CA GLY A 121 6.02 19.67 -8.03
C GLY A 121 6.42 20.89 -7.19
N ARG A 122 6.91 21.99 -7.81
CA ARG A 122 7.24 23.23 -7.11
C ARG A 122 6.04 23.90 -6.42
N PHE A 123 4.82 23.75 -6.98
CA PHE A 123 3.61 24.29 -6.35
C PHE A 123 3.17 23.42 -5.16
N VAL A 124 3.36 22.12 -5.25
CA VAL A 124 3.18 21.18 -4.12
C VAL A 124 4.15 21.54 -2.99
N CYS A 125 5.41 21.86 -3.31
CA CYS A 125 6.39 22.32 -2.33
C CYS A 125 5.94 23.61 -1.63
N LEU A 126 5.50 24.62 -2.39
CA LEU A 126 5.00 25.88 -1.83
C LEU A 126 3.64 25.73 -1.09
N LYS A 127 2.93 24.62 -1.28
CA LYS A 127 1.73 24.31 -0.47
C LYS A 127 2.09 24.04 0.98
N ALA A 128 3.18 23.31 1.22
CA ALA A 128 3.61 22.92 2.57
C ALA A 128 4.70 23.85 3.14
N PHE A 129 5.53 24.47 2.31
CA PHE A 129 6.61 25.36 2.74
C PHE A 129 6.35 26.80 2.27
N LYS A 130 6.99 27.78 2.92
CA LYS A 130 6.78 29.18 2.54
C LYS A 130 7.59 29.58 1.30
N LYS A 131 8.80 29.00 1.13
CA LYS A 131 9.66 29.30 0.00
C LYS A 131 10.55 28.11 -0.36
N ILE A 132 10.95 28.07 -1.63
CA ILE A 132 12.00 27.21 -2.16
C ILE A 132 13.20 28.12 -2.46
N THR A 133 14.41 27.78 -2.02
CA THR A 133 15.62 28.43 -2.44
C THR A 133 16.50 27.48 -3.23
N VAL A 134 17.09 27.97 -4.30
CA VAL A 134 17.98 27.22 -5.19
C VAL A 134 19.32 27.90 -5.25
N ASN A 135 20.38 27.11 -5.07
CA ASN A 135 21.77 27.51 -5.30
C ASN A 135 22.41 26.42 -6.19
N SER A 136 22.84 26.76 -7.39
CA SER A 136 23.34 25.78 -8.35
C SER A 136 24.66 26.22 -8.98
N VAL A 137 25.66 25.36 -8.92
CA VAL A 137 26.89 25.44 -9.71
C VAL A 137 26.76 24.46 -10.86
N TYR A 138 26.81 24.95 -12.08
CA TYR A 138 26.60 24.17 -13.30
C TYR A 138 27.58 24.58 -14.40
N TYR A 139 27.69 23.76 -15.45
CA TYR A 139 28.55 24.05 -16.60
C TYR A 139 27.69 24.31 -17.83
N GLU A 140 27.94 25.44 -18.49
CA GLU A 140 27.24 25.86 -19.69
C GLU A 140 28.13 26.76 -20.53
N ASP A 141 28.03 26.65 -21.86
CA ASP A 141 28.81 27.44 -22.83
C ASP A 141 30.32 27.46 -22.59
N GLY A 142 30.90 26.31 -22.13
CA GLY A 142 32.33 26.19 -21.88
C GLY A 142 32.78 26.78 -20.55
N ARG A 143 31.89 27.18 -19.63
CA ARG A 143 32.20 27.87 -18.39
C ARG A 143 31.43 27.32 -17.20
N ASN A 144 32.04 27.40 -16.02
CA ASN A 144 31.34 27.17 -14.76
C ASN A 144 30.55 28.42 -14.39
N ARG A 145 29.30 28.25 -14.02
CA ARG A 145 28.38 29.31 -13.60
C ARG A 145 27.78 28.99 -12.23
N PHE A 146 27.44 30.05 -11.50
CA PHE A 146 26.65 29.96 -10.28
C PHE A 146 25.32 30.70 -10.50
N ARG A 147 24.22 30.08 -10.06
CA ARG A 147 22.89 30.66 -10.12
C ARG A 147 22.20 30.47 -8.77
N SER A 148 21.57 31.55 -8.27
CA SER A 148 20.74 31.47 -7.08
C SER A 148 19.42 32.21 -7.28
N PHE A 149 18.36 31.71 -6.68
CA PHE A 149 17.05 32.38 -6.64
C PHE A 149 16.17 31.79 -5.54
N SER A 150 15.12 32.54 -5.18
CA SER A 150 14.02 32.07 -4.35
C SER A 150 12.75 31.95 -5.16
N PHE A 151 12.00 30.86 -4.98
CA PHE A 151 10.68 30.70 -5.56
C PHE A 151 9.65 30.77 -4.43
N VAL A 152 8.69 31.70 -4.55
CA VAL A 152 7.75 32.11 -3.50
C VAL A 152 6.33 32.23 -4.05
N PRO A 153 5.28 32.12 -3.20
CA PRO A 153 3.89 32.23 -3.64
C PRO A 153 3.46 33.69 -3.83
N THR A 154 4.20 34.44 -4.66
CA THR A 154 3.89 35.80 -5.13
C THR A 154 3.37 35.76 -6.57
N PRO A 155 2.80 36.81 -7.11
CA PRO A 155 2.33 36.84 -8.52
C PRO A 155 3.42 36.49 -9.52
N THR A 156 4.67 36.90 -9.28
CA THR A 156 5.84 36.71 -10.17
C THR A 156 6.55 35.38 -9.89
N GLY A 157 6.48 34.87 -8.67
CA GLY A 157 7.10 33.60 -8.24
C GLY A 157 8.59 33.68 -7.92
N PHE A 158 9.36 34.51 -8.59
CA PHE A 158 10.83 34.61 -8.41
C PHE A 158 11.24 35.82 -7.60
N GLU A 159 12.19 35.64 -6.68
CA GLU A 159 12.85 36.66 -5.88
C GLU A 159 14.35 36.36 -5.76
N ASN A 160 15.16 37.40 -5.52
CA ASN A 160 16.60 37.29 -5.24
C ASN A 160 17.36 36.49 -6.31
N TYR A 161 17.05 36.72 -7.58
CA TYR A 161 17.80 36.09 -8.66
C TYR A 161 19.18 36.71 -8.79
N ASP A 162 20.21 35.84 -8.81
CA ASP A 162 21.60 36.20 -9.07
C ASP A 162 22.26 35.14 -9.96
N GLU A 163 23.09 35.59 -10.89
CA GLU A 163 23.87 34.73 -11.77
C GLU A 163 25.23 35.32 -11.99
N GLN A 164 26.28 34.51 -11.83
CA GLN A 164 27.66 34.93 -11.99
C GLN A 164 28.56 33.79 -12.52
N GLU A 165 29.70 34.17 -13.10
CA GLU A 165 30.73 33.18 -13.42
C GLU A 165 31.30 32.59 -12.09
N ASN A 166 31.58 31.30 -12.08
CA ASN A 166 32.10 30.59 -10.92
C ASN A 166 33.48 29.99 -11.23
N THR A 167 34.40 30.07 -10.27
CA THR A 167 35.72 29.44 -10.35
C THR A 167 35.71 27.99 -9.83
N ASP A 168 34.70 27.60 -9.05
CA ASP A 168 34.57 26.22 -8.60
C ASP A 168 34.04 25.34 -9.77
N SER A 169 34.79 24.26 -10.03
CA SER A 169 34.45 23.29 -11.08
C SER A 169 33.49 22.17 -10.60
N ARG A 170 33.20 22.11 -9.31
CA ARG A 170 32.32 21.07 -8.76
C ARG A 170 30.87 21.42 -9.02
N ARG A 171 30.21 20.61 -9.85
CA ARG A 171 28.75 20.70 -9.99
C ARG A 171 28.09 20.37 -8.66
N LYS A 172 27.13 21.20 -8.31
CA LYS A 172 26.41 21.10 -7.06
C LYS A 172 25.15 21.92 -7.12
N THR A 173 24.01 21.28 -6.86
CA THR A 173 22.75 21.99 -6.72
C THR A 173 22.19 21.74 -5.32
N ILE A 174 21.82 22.82 -4.64
CA ILE A 174 21.15 22.77 -3.34
C ILE A 174 19.76 23.36 -3.52
N VAL A 175 18.73 22.55 -3.30
CA VAL A 175 17.34 23.00 -3.24
C VAL A 175 16.86 22.90 -1.79
N SER A 176 16.47 24.04 -1.21
CA SER A 176 16.00 24.07 0.18
C SER A 176 14.50 24.40 0.23
N LEU A 177 13.74 23.58 0.93
CA LEU A 177 12.35 23.84 1.35
C LEU A 177 12.39 24.55 2.69
N LYS A 178 12.02 25.83 2.75
CA LYS A 178 12.16 26.64 3.96
C LYS A 178 10.84 26.99 4.60
N GLU A 179 10.84 27.00 5.93
CA GLU A 179 9.71 27.38 6.79
C GLU A 179 8.49 26.48 6.57
N PHE A 180 8.59 25.23 7.05
CA PHE A 180 7.52 24.24 7.01
C PHE A 180 6.27 24.77 7.72
N LYS A 181 5.16 24.83 7.02
CA LYS A 181 3.91 25.44 7.53
C LYS A 181 3.28 24.60 8.63
N PRO A 182 2.74 25.26 9.68
CA PRO A 182 2.22 24.57 10.87
C PRO A 182 1.16 23.49 10.58
N GLU A 183 0.28 23.72 9.58
CA GLU A 183 -0.79 22.81 9.22
C GLU A 183 -0.32 21.44 8.74
N TYR A 184 0.94 21.34 8.27
CA TYR A 184 1.61 20.08 7.91
C TYR A 184 2.61 19.66 8.98
N ARG A 185 3.50 20.57 9.39
CA ARG A 185 4.58 20.34 10.36
C ARG A 185 4.09 19.79 11.70
N ASP A 186 2.97 20.34 12.22
CA ASP A 186 2.50 20.05 13.58
C ASP A 186 1.55 18.84 13.63
N ASN A 187 1.35 18.15 12.52
CA ASN A 187 0.53 16.95 12.43
C ASN A 187 1.32 15.70 12.85
N LYS A 188 1.39 15.47 14.16
CA LYS A 188 2.15 14.35 14.75
C LYS A 188 1.78 12.96 14.24
N LYS A 189 0.59 12.80 13.67
CA LYS A 189 0.13 11.50 13.15
C LYS A 189 0.79 11.14 11.82
N TYR A 190 1.11 12.16 11.00
CA TYR A 190 1.54 11.93 9.62
C TYR A 190 2.92 12.55 9.31
N THR A 191 3.45 13.41 10.21
CA THR A 191 4.75 14.06 10.01
C THR A 191 5.76 13.48 10.99
N PRO A 192 6.59 12.50 10.53
CA PRO A 192 7.64 11.94 11.35
C PRO A 192 8.70 12.99 11.66
N THR A 193 9.28 12.92 12.84
CA THR A 193 10.42 13.76 13.26
C THR A 193 11.70 12.95 13.49
N ASP A 194 11.58 11.65 13.69
CA ASP A 194 12.69 10.73 13.79
C ASP A 194 13.38 10.54 12.43
N ILE A 195 14.71 10.64 12.40
CA ILE A 195 15.50 10.54 11.16
C ILE A 195 15.33 9.16 10.48
N TYR A 196 15.25 8.07 11.26
CA TYR A 196 15.10 6.73 10.70
C TYR A 196 13.70 6.50 10.16
N GLU A 197 12.65 7.09 10.79
CA GLU A 197 11.30 7.06 10.24
C GLU A 197 11.24 7.80 8.90
N ILE A 198 11.84 9.00 8.82
CA ILE A 198 11.91 9.77 7.55
C ILE A 198 12.70 8.99 6.49
N ALA A 199 13.83 8.39 6.87
CA ALA A 199 14.65 7.58 5.97
C ALA A 199 13.85 6.39 5.39
N ARG A 200 13.09 5.67 6.23
CA ARG A 200 12.22 4.56 5.81
C ARG A 200 11.08 5.01 4.90
N GLU A 201 10.47 6.15 5.17
CA GLU A 201 9.44 6.73 4.30
C GLU A 201 10.02 7.07 2.92
N ILE A 202 11.23 7.65 2.85
CA ILE A 202 11.92 7.94 1.58
C ILE A 202 12.25 6.64 0.85
N VAL A 203 12.87 5.66 1.52
CA VAL A 203 13.18 4.35 0.93
C VAL A 203 11.92 3.68 0.40
N THR A 204 10.82 3.67 1.17
CA THR A 204 9.55 3.07 0.74
C THR A 204 8.99 3.78 -0.50
N HIS A 205 9.10 5.11 -0.58
CA HIS A 205 8.60 5.88 -1.73
C HIS A 205 9.40 5.66 -3.01
N PHE A 206 10.73 5.52 -2.87
CA PHE A 206 11.66 5.34 -3.99
C PHE A 206 12.18 3.90 -4.12
N GLN A 207 11.51 2.93 -3.50
CA GLN A 207 12.00 1.56 -3.41
C GLN A 207 12.33 0.94 -4.77
N LEU A 208 11.58 1.25 -5.82
CA LEU A 208 11.84 0.75 -7.17
C LEU A 208 13.16 1.27 -7.75
N TYR A 209 13.57 2.51 -7.45
CA TYR A 209 14.89 3.01 -7.86
C TYR A 209 16.03 2.23 -7.21
N PHE A 210 15.86 1.86 -5.92
CA PHE A 210 16.85 1.04 -5.21
C PHE A 210 16.84 -0.41 -5.72
N LEU A 211 15.68 -0.96 -6.06
CA LEU A 211 15.54 -2.33 -6.61
C LEU A 211 16.19 -2.47 -7.99
N ASN A 212 16.01 -1.48 -8.85
CA ASN A 212 16.55 -1.46 -10.21
C ASN A 212 18.02 -0.99 -10.27
N GLU A 213 18.65 -0.76 -9.11
CA GLU A 213 20.02 -0.21 -9.01
C GLU A 213 20.19 1.16 -9.71
N GLU A 214 19.10 1.89 -9.90
CA GLU A 214 19.07 3.22 -10.52
C GLU A 214 19.25 4.36 -9.52
N ALA A 215 19.17 4.06 -8.23
CA ALA A 215 19.28 5.07 -7.19
C ALA A 215 20.74 5.53 -7.03
N PRO A 216 20.99 6.86 -7.02
CA PRO A 216 22.27 7.39 -6.60
C PRO A 216 22.54 7.05 -5.14
N HIS A 217 23.77 7.29 -4.65
CA HIS A 217 24.08 7.17 -3.23
C HIS A 217 23.38 8.29 -2.46
N ILE A 218 22.42 7.95 -1.59
CA ILE A 218 21.56 8.91 -0.87
C ILE A 218 21.84 8.85 0.63
N ILE A 219 22.23 9.98 1.23
CA ILE A 219 22.47 10.09 2.66
C ILE A 219 21.55 11.17 3.25
N ILE A 220 20.91 10.86 4.37
CA ILE A 220 20.16 11.83 5.15
C ILE A 220 20.95 12.21 6.41
N HIS A 221 21.05 13.50 6.67
CA HIS A 221 21.84 14.08 7.77
C HIS A 221 20.93 14.80 8.76
N ASN A 222 21.18 14.59 10.04
CA ASN A 222 20.58 15.35 11.12
C ASN A 222 21.60 16.35 11.70
N GLN A 223 21.16 17.43 12.34
CA GLN A 223 22.03 18.48 12.88
C GLN A 223 22.93 18.03 14.06
N ASN A 224 22.75 16.81 14.57
CA ASN A 224 23.58 16.19 15.60
C ASN A 224 24.61 15.19 15.04
N HIS A 225 24.95 15.30 13.75
CA HIS A 225 25.91 14.43 13.05
C HIS A 225 25.50 12.94 13.03
N ILE A 226 24.21 12.64 13.20
CA ILE A 226 23.68 11.32 12.93
C ILE A 226 23.28 11.28 11.46
N ASP A 227 23.91 10.39 10.72
CA ASP A 227 23.69 10.18 9.30
C ASP A 227 23.06 8.81 9.06
N VAL A 228 22.15 8.74 8.09
CA VAL A 228 21.53 7.48 7.65
C VAL A 228 21.77 7.33 6.15
N ASP A 229 22.50 6.31 5.78
CA ASP A 229 22.72 5.90 4.39
C ASP A 229 21.50 5.08 3.92
N LEU A 230 20.75 5.61 2.94
CA LEU A 230 19.51 5.00 2.47
C LEU A 230 19.76 3.74 1.62
N ASN A 231 20.87 3.68 0.88
CA ASN A 231 21.25 2.50 0.10
C ASN A 231 21.61 1.35 1.05
N TYR A 232 22.35 1.63 2.11
CA TYR A 232 22.66 0.65 3.16
C TYR A 232 21.40 0.22 3.94
N LEU A 233 20.51 1.17 4.27
CA LEU A 233 19.25 0.89 4.93
C LEU A 233 18.37 -0.04 4.06
N PHE A 234 18.28 0.27 2.77
CA PHE A 234 17.54 -0.56 1.81
C PHE A 234 18.13 -1.96 1.72
N ALA A 235 19.45 -2.08 1.53
CA ALA A 235 20.15 -3.37 1.42
C ALA A 235 19.90 -4.27 2.64
N ASN A 236 19.84 -3.71 3.84
CA ASN A 236 19.68 -4.50 5.07
C ASN A 236 18.23 -4.77 5.47
N GLU A 237 17.31 -3.85 5.15
CA GLU A 237 15.92 -3.94 5.63
C GLU A 237 14.94 -4.43 4.55
N TYR A 238 15.28 -4.35 3.24
CA TYR A 238 14.31 -4.54 2.14
C TYR A 238 14.73 -5.54 1.04
N ILE A 239 16.02 -5.88 0.87
CA ILE A 239 16.49 -6.68 -0.29
C ILE A 239 16.21 -8.19 -0.20
N LYS A 240 15.72 -8.74 0.90
CA LYS A 240 15.54 -10.18 1.00
C LYS A 240 14.30 -10.67 0.28
N GLY A 241 14.47 -11.69 -0.58
CA GLY A 241 13.37 -12.45 -1.18
C GLY A 241 12.60 -11.69 -2.27
N ILE A 242 13.30 -11.04 -3.21
CA ILE A 242 12.66 -10.43 -4.39
C ILE A 242 12.12 -11.54 -5.28
N GLN A 243 10.84 -11.45 -5.63
CA GLN A 243 10.16 -12.31 -6.59
C GLN A 243 9.33 -11.45 -7.52
N GLU A 244 9.31 -11.78 -8.80
CA GLU A 244 8.67 -10.98 -9.82
C GLU A 244 7.73 -11.85 -10.65
N GLU A 245 6.60 -11.27 -11.04
CA GLU A 245 5.67 -11.89 -11.96
C GLU A 245 5.01 -10.83 -12.85
N SER A 246 4.86 -11.13 -14.14
CA SER A 246 4.18 -10.26 -15.08
C SER A 246 2.79 -10.77 -15.37
N PHE A 247 1.87 -9.84 -15.64
CA PHE A 247 0.52 -10.15 -16.10
C PHE A 247 0.06 -9.11 -17.12
N SER A 248 -0.93 -9.47 -17.93
CA SER A 248 -1.45 -8.58 -18.97
C SER A 248 -2.97 -8.43 -18.83
N ILE A 249 -3.48 -7.22 -19.06
CA ILE A 249 -4.90 -6.94 -19.15
C ILE A 249 -5.13 -6.24 -20.50
N ALA A 250 -5.89 -6.85 -21.37
CA ALA A 250 -5.98 -6.46 -22.77
C ALA A 250 -4.56 -6.34 -23.37
N ASP A 251 -4.22 -5.22 -23.97
CA ASP A 251 -2.89 -4.98 -24.60
C ASP A 251 -1.87 -4.33 -23.64
N ASN A 252 -2.19 -4.23 -22.33
CA ASN A 252 -1.33 -3.56 -21.35
C ASN A 252 -0.60 -4.58 -20.48
N GLU A 253 0.72 -4.43 -20.39
CA GLU A 253 1.57 -5.25 -19.54
C GLU A 253 1.81 -4.59 -18.18
N PHE A 254 1.78 -5.41 -17.13
CA PHE A 254 2.04 -5.02 -15.75
C PHE A 254 3.02 -5.98 -15.11
N GLN A 255 3.77 -5.51 -14.14
CA GLN A 255 4.69 -6.31 -13.35
C GLN A 255 4.38 -6.17 -11.86
N VAL A 256 4.43 -7.29 -11.14
CA VAL A 256 4.41 -7.33 -9.68
C VAL A 256 5.81 -7.68 -9.18
N ILE A 257 6.35 -6.87 -8.30
CA ILE A 257 7.60 -7.12 -7.57
C ILE A 257 7.26 -7.31 -6.11
N LEU A 258 7.45 -8.52 -5.59
CA LEU A 258 7.18 -8.88 -4.20
C LEU A 258 8.47 -8.93 -3.41
N THR A 259 8.53 -8.21 -2.28
CA THR A 259 9.70 -8.16 -1.40
C THR A 259 9.32 -8.42 0.05
N LYS A 260 10.28 -8.89 0.87
CA LYS A 260 10.15 -9.01 2.32
C LYS A 260 10.73 -7.78 3.00
N SER A 261 9.96 -7.13 3.86
CA SER A 261 10.43 -6.00 4.67
C SER A 261 10.34 -6.34 6.16
N TYR A 262 11.48 -6.26 6.85
CA TYR A 262 11.59 -6.57 8.28
C TYR A 262 11.25 -5.37 9.19
N LYS A 263 11.06 -4.20 8.61
CA LYS A 263 10.72 -2.95 9.33
C LYS A 263 9.37 -2.37 8.96
N ALA A 264 8.69 -2.92 7.95
CA ALA A 264 7.31 -2.55 7.66
C ALA A 264 6.40 -2.91 8.84
N GLN A 265 5.25 -2.24 8.93
CA GLN A 265 4.27 -2.45 9.99
C GLN A 265 3.06 -3.27 9.53
N SER A 266 2.95 -3.55 8.23
CA SER A 266 1.88 -4.34 7.63
C SER A 266 2.25 -4.82 6.23
N HIS A 267 1.54 -5.84 5.74
CA HIS A 267 1.59 -6.27 4.34
C HIS A 267 0.92 -5.22 3.46
N LYS A 268 1.62 -4.75 2.41
CA LYS A 268 1.15 -3.65 1.55
C LYS A 268 1.12 -4.06 0.09
N LEU A 269 0.12 -3.55 -0.62
CA LEU A 269 0.04 -3.50 -2.08
C LEU A 269 0.25 -2.05 -2.49
N ILE A 270 1.25 -1.79 -3.33
CA ILE A 270 1.74 -0.46 -3.67
C ILE A 270 1.68 -0.30 -5.18
N PHE A 271 0.78 0.55 -5.66
CA PHE A 271 0.72 0.91 -7.07
C PHE A 271 1.68 2.06 -7.34
N CYS A 272 2.54 1.87 -8.33
CA CYS A 272 3.62 2.78 -8.65
C CYS A 272 3.42 3.41 -10.04
N ALA A 273 3.91 4.64 -10.18
CA ALA A 273 4.08 5.30 -11.46
C ALA A 273 5.45 5.97 -11.51
N HIS A 274 6.16 5.80 -12.63
CA HIS A 274 7.51 6.32 -12.83
C HIS A 274 8.44 6.01 -11.64
N ASN A 275 8.51 4.73 -11.25
CA ASN A 275 9.31 4.21 -10.13
C ASN A 275 8.99 4.80 -8.75
N ARG A 276 7.80 5.39 -8.55
CA ARG A 276 7.37 6.00 -7.28
C ARG A 276 6.04 5.46 -6.80
N ALA A 277 5.92 5.26 -5.49
CA ALA A 277 4.67 4.86 -4.87
C ALA A 277 3.62 5.97 -4.98
N VAL A 278 2.45 5.66 -5.52
CA VAL A 278 1.30 6.56 -5.68
C VAL A 278 0.18 6.19 -4.73
N LYS A 279 -0.29 4.92 -4.81
CA LYS A 279 -1.38 4.41 -3.99
C LYS A 279 -0.94 3.19 -3.20
N ILE A 280 -1.24 3.19 -1.91
CA ILE A 280 -0.85 2.12 -0.98
C ILE A 280 -2.12 1.55 -0.34
N GLU A 281 -2.27 0.24 -0.42
CA GLU A 281 -3.39 -0.51 0.15
C GLU A 281 -2.88 -1.64 1.07
N GLY A 282 -3.71 -2.10 2.02
CA GLY A 282 -3.39 -3.24 2.86
C GLY A 282 -3.57 -4.56 2.11
N LEU A 283 -2.49 -5.30 1.86
CA LEU A 283 -2.53 -6.58 1.16
C LEU A 283 -3.27 -7.66 1.96
N TYR A 284 -3.19 -7.63 3.30
CA TYR A 284 -3.89 -8.56 4.20
C TYR A 284 -5.43 -8.50 4.09
N ASN A 285 -5.99 -7.39 3.59
CA ASN A 285 -7.42 -7.27 3.36
C ASN A 285 -7.87 -8.02 2.10
N ARG A 286 -6.93 -8.37 1.22
CA ARG A 286 -7.16 -9.02 -0.07
C ARG A 286 -6.73 -10.49 -0.04
N ILE A 287 -5.58 -10.79 0.55
CA ILE A 287 -5.09 -12.15 0.77
C ILE A 287 -5.20 -12.45 2.26
N VAL A 288 -6.32 -13.04 2.66
CA VAL A 288 -6.70 -13.26 4.06
C VAL A 288 -5.67 -14.15 4.79
N ASP A 289 -5.08 -15.09 4.08
CA ASP A 289 -4.10 -16.06 4.61
C ASP A 289 -2.76 -15.42 5.02
N LEU A 290 -2.44 -14.22 4.55
CA LEU A 290 -1.28 -13.47 5.03
C LEU A 290 -1.46 -12.98 6.48
N GLY A 291 -2.72 -12.83 6.94
CA GLY A 291 -3.00 -12.26 8.25
C GLY A 291 -2.57 -10.79 8.39
N ARG A 292 -2.66 -10.27 9.61
CA ARG A 292 -2.29 -8.86 9.93
C ARG A 292 -0.91 -8.73 10.57
N TYR A 293 -0.35 -9.86 11.03
CA TYR A 293 0.90 -9.89 11.80
C TYR A 293 2.09 -10.23 10.91
N SER A 294 3.29 -9.95 11.42
CA SER A 294 4.52 -10.32 10.73
C SER A 294 4.65 -11.86 10.62
N ILE A 295 5.14 -12.30 9.47
CA ILE A 295 5.47 -13.68 9.20
C ILE A 295 6.85 -13.95 9.77
N LYS A 296 6.99 -15.03 10.56
CA LYS A 296 8.27 -15.43 11.14
C LYS A 296 8.95 -16.44 10.23
N GLU A 297 10.23 -16.21 9.96
CA GLU A 297 11.07 -17.22 9.31
C GLU A 297 11.55 -18.25 10.37
N PRO A 298 11.62 -19.55 10.01
CA PRO A 298 12.02 -20.61 10.98
C PRO A 298 13.39 -20.36 11.62
N GLU A 299 14.30 -19.69 10.94
CA GLU A 299 15.68 -19.46 11.36
C GLU A 299 15.94 -18.02 11.87
N SER A 300 14.95 -17.12 11.82
CA SER A 300 15.08 -15.72 12.21
C SER A 300 14.21 -15.39 13.43
N LYS A 301 14.75 -14.57 14.33
CA LYS A 301 13.95 -13.98 15.43
C LYS A 301 13.05 -12.85 14.96
N ASP A 302 13.37 -12.24 13.83
CA ASP A 302 12.66 -11.08 13.28
C ASP A 302 11.57 -11.54 12.31
N GLY A 303 10.37 -11.01 12.49
CA GLY A 303 9.28 -11.18 11.54
C GLY A 303 9.36 -10.16 10.40
N PHE A 304 8.81 -10.50 9.24
CA PHE A 304 8.74 -9.63 8.07
C PHE A 304 7.30 -9.44 7.59
N TYR A 305 7.11 -8.42 6.76
CA TYR A 305 5.88 -8.16 6.01
C TYR A 305 6.18 -8.14 4.52
N TYR A 306 5.28 -8.66 3.71
CA TYR A 306 5.37 -8.54 2.27
C TYR A 306 5.01 -7.12 1.81
N GLN A 307 5.80 -6.59 0.86
CA GLN A 307 5.54 -5.37 0.12
C GLN A 307 5.47 -5.74 -1.36
N ALA A 308 4.31 -5.56 -1.97
CA ALA A 308 4.09 -5.86 -3.38
C ALA A 308 3.99 -4.55 -4.17
N PHE A 309 4.84 -4.36 -5.16
CA PHE A 309 4.85 -3.21 -6.05
C PHE A 309 4.24 -3.59 -7.38
N VAL A 310 3.30 -2.80 -7.86
CA VAL A 310 2.65 -2.97 -9.15
C VAL A 310 3.10 -1.83 -10.06
N THR A 311 3.69 -2.14 -11.20
CA THR A 311 4.16 -1.21 -12.20
C THR A 311 3.57 -1.52 -13.57
N GLY A 312 3.55 -0.54 -14.48
CA GLY A 312 3.09 -0.69 -15.85
C GLY A 312 2.96 0.65 -16.55
N LEU A 313 3.16 0.69 -17.88
CA LEU A 313 3.08 1.92 -18.66
C LEU A 313 1.73 2.64 -18.49
N LEU A 314 0.63 1.88 -18.43
CA LEU A 314 -0.70 2.46 -18.24
C LEU A 314 -0.80 3.23 -16.90
N LEU A 315 -0.16 2.73 -15.83
CA LEU A 315 -0.10 3.45 -14.55
C LEU A 315 0.73 4.73 -14.65
N ASP A 316 1.81 4.71 -15.42
CA ASP A 316 2.65 5.87 -15.66
C ASP A 316 1.90 6.99 -16.40
N GLU A 317 1.07 6.61 -17.39
CA GLU A 317 0.30 7.54 -18.21
C GLU A 317 -0.92 8.13 -17.49
N HIS A 318 -1.55 7.35 -16.58
CA HIS A 318 -2.80 7.71 -15.91
C HIS A 318 -2.64 8.16 -14.45
N VAL A 319 -1.43 8.44 -14.00
CA VAL A 319 -1.23 9.04 -12.67
C VAL A 319 -1.69 10.51 -12.69
N ASP A 320 -2.40 10.94 -11.62
CA ASP A 320 -2.85 12.34 -11.48
C ASP A 320 -1.68 13.33 -11.44
N ILE A 321 -1.99 14.61 -11.64
CA ILE A 321 -0.99 15.67 -11.72
C ILE A 321 -0.20 15.78 -10.42
N GLU A 322 -0.86 15.65 -9.28
CA GLU A 322 -0.26 15.74 -7.95
C GLU A 322 0.31 14.38 -7.45
N ARG A 323 0.19 13.30 -8.24
CA ARG A 323 0.64 11.94 -7.93
C ARG A 323 0.09 11.39 -6.61
N THR A 324 -1.17 11.65 -6.39
CA THR A 324 -1.89 11.19 -5.20
C THR A 324 -2.87 10.08 -5.51
N SER A 325 -3.23 9.90 -6.78
CA SER A 325 -4.17 8.91 -7.29
C SER A 325 -3.94 8.62 -8.78
N PHE A 326 -4.69 7.67 -9.31
CA PHE A 326 -4.73 7.36 -10.74
C PHE A 326 -6.05 7.86 -11.34
N ASP A 327 -5.96 8.44 -12.54
CA ASP A 327 -7.09 8.82 -13.37
C ASP A 327 -7.50 7.62 -14.26
N LEU A 328 -7.89 6.56 -13.59
CA LEU A 328 -8.47 5.34 -14.17
C LEU A 328 -9.88 5.20 -13.64
N GLU A 329 -10.78 4.63 -14.44
CA GLU A 329 -12.16 4.40 -14.00
C GLU A 329 -12.18 3.66 -12.66
N THR A 330 -12.95 4.21 -11.73
CA THR A 330 -13.17 3.58 -10.43
C THR A 330 -14.42 2.72 -10.53
N ASP A 331 -14.24 1.45 -10.89
CA ASP A 331 -15.31 0.49 -10.73
C ASP A 331 -15.68 0.37 -9.24
N ASN A 332 -16.95 0.35 -8.94
CA ASN A 332 -17.40 -0.08 -7.62
C ASN A 332 -16.94 -1.53 -7.43
N ASP A 333 -16.32 -1.83 -6.30
CA ASP A 333 -15.80 -3.18 -5.91
C ASP A 333 -16.87 -4.32 -5.98
N GLY A 334 -18.03 -4.09 -6.60
CA GLY A 334 -19.16 -4.99 -6.66
C GLY A 334 -19.62 -5.43 -8.06
N ASP A 335 -19.11 -4.84 -9.14
CA ASP A 335 -19.46 -5.28 -10.49
C ASP A 335 -18.47 -6.35 -10.97
N GLU A 336 -18.75 -7.63 -10.64
CA GLU A 336 -17.95 -8.79 -11.06
C GLU A 336 -18.07 -9.11 -12.56
N ASP A 337 -19.03 -8.52 -13.27
CA ASP A 337 -19.44 -8.91 -14.65
C ASP A 337 -19.25 -7.79 -15.71
N ASP A 338 -18.33 -6.82 -15.49
CA ASP A 338 -18.09 -5.81 -16.53
C ASP A 338 -17.19 -6.36 -17.62
N ASP A 339 -17.80 -6.84 -18.72
CA ASP A 339 -17.18 -7.25 -19.98
C ASP A 339 -16.59 -6.06 -20.79
N SER A 340 -16.48 -4.87 -20.21
CA SER A 340 -15.85 -3.73 -20.89
C SER A 340 -14.35 -3.99 -21.10
N ASN A 341 -13.86 -3.67 -22.29
CA ASN A 341 -12.42 -3.75 -22.62
C ASN A 341 -11.59 -2.70 -21.87
N ASP A 342 -12.21 -1.87 -21.04
CA ASP A 342 -11.54 -0.79 -20.33
C ASP A 342 -10.77 -1.31 -19.12
N VAL A 343 -9.52 -0.87 -19.00
CA VAL A 343 -8.62 -1.28 -17.92
C VAL A 343 -8.83 -0.36 -16.72
N SER A 344 -9.54 -0.86 -15.70
CA SER A 344 -9.75 -0.14 -14.45
C SER A 344 -8.69 -0.50 -13.39
N LEU A 345 -8.53 0.37 -12.38
CA LEU A 345 -7.64 0.10 -11.25
C LEU A 345 -8.11 -1.14 -10.46
N ALA A 346 -9.40 -1.46 -10.44
CA ALA A 346 -9.94 -2.65 -9.80
C ALA A 346 -9.52 -3.93 -10.53
N LYS A 347 -9.55 -3.94 -11.89
CA LYS A 347 -9.05 -5.06 -12.70
C LYS A 347 -7.55 -5.27 -12.49
N ILE A 348 -6.74 -4.18 -12.53
CA ILE A 348 -5.30 -4.26 -12.26
C ILE A 348 -5.03 -4.83 -10.87
N ARG A 349 -5.78 -4.38 -9.86
CA ARG A 349 -5.68 -4.90 -8.49
C ARG A 349 -5.96 -6.39 -8.42
N ARG A 350 -7.04 -6.86 -9.06
CA ARG A 350 -7.45 -8.27 -9.06
C ARG A 350 -6.35 -9.15 -9.67
N GLU A 351 -5.86 -8.80 -10.85
CA GLU A 351 -4.79 -9.55 -11.53
C GLU A 351 -3.47 -9.52 -10.74
N ALA A 352 -3.12 -8.37 -10.15
CA ALA A 352 -1.94 -8.26 -9.28
C ALA A 352 -2.04 -9.17 -8.06
N ILE A 353 -3.23 -9.27 -7.43
CA ILE A 353 -3.45 -10.19 -6.30
C ILE A 353 -3.29 -11.63 -6.74
N MET A 354 -3.85 -12.03 -7.90
CA MET A 354 -3.69 -13.38 -8.43
C MET A 354 -2.21 -13.69 -8.74
N ALA A 355 -1.45 -12.72 -9.27
CA ALA A 355 -0.01 -12.88 -9.46
C ALA A 355 0.72 -13.08 -8.13
N ILE A 356 0.39 -12.30 -7.10
CA ILE A 356 0.98 -12.46 -5.75
C ILE A 356 0.61 -13.83 -5.15
N GLU A 357 -0.62 -14.29 -5.32
CA GLU A 357 -1.04 -15.61 -4.85
C GLU A 357 -0.29 -16.73 -5.55
N ARG A 358 0.02 -16.59 -6.85
CA ARG A 358 0.87 -17.55 -7.57
C ARG A 358 2.30 -17.55 -7.04
N ILE A 359 2.90 -16.37 -6.82
CA ILE A 359 4.23 -16.24 -6.20
C ILE A 359 4.26 -16.91 -4.82
N LEU A 360 3.20 -16.74 -4.02
CA LEU A 360 3.11 -17.23 -2.65
C LEU A 360 2.42 -18.60 -2.53
N ALA A 361 2.14 -19.30 -3.64
CA ALA A 361 1.29 -20.49 -3.66
C ALA A 361 1.70 -21.55 -2.64
N GLU A 362 2.99 -21.86 -2.54
CA GLU A 362 3.52 -22.85 -1.59
C GLU A 362 3.28 -22.40 -0.13
N TYR A 363 3.59 -21.15 0.19
CA TYR A 363 3.38 -20.58 1.52
C TYR A 363 1.89 -20.56 1.89
N LEU A 364 1.03 -20.11 0.98
CA LEU A 364 -0.41 -20.03 1.22
C LEU A 364 -1.03 -21.42 1.40
N GLU A 365 -0.59 -22.43 0.63
CA GLU A 365 -1.07 -23.80 0.81
C GLU A 365 -0.63 -24.41 2.15
N GLN A 366 0.59 -24.11 2.61
CA GLN A 366 1.02 -24.48 3.95
C GLN A 366 0.12 -23.85 5.02
N VAL A 367 -0.11 -22.54 4.96
CA VAL A 367 -0.99 -21.82 5.91
C VAL A 367 -2.41 -22.38 5.88
N ARG A 368 -2.95 -22.69 4.69
CA ARG A 368 -4.26 -23.29 4.52
C ARG A 368 -4.35 -24.69 5.14
N THR A 369 -3.32 -25.47 4.99
CA THR A 369 -3.23 -26.81 5.61
C THR A 369 -3.14 -26.73 7.14
N GLU A 370 -2.28 -25.88 7.66
CA GLU A 370 -2.15 -25.66 9.11
C GLU A 370 -3.47 -25.15 9.72
N LYS A 371 -4.19 -24.27 9.02
CA LYS A 371 -5.50 -23.78 9.41
C LYS A 371 -6.53 -24.89 9.54
N ILE A 372 -6.62 -25.78 8.55
CA ILE A 372 -7.52 -26.95 8.61
C ILE A 372 -7.19 -27.83 9.81
N GLN A 373 -5.91 -28.12 10.02
CA GLN A 373 -5.45 -28.91 11.20
C GLN A 373 -5.80 -28.23 12.52
N LYS A 374 -5.77 -26.92 12.60
CA LYS A 374 -6.15 -26.12 13.78
C LYS A 374 -7.66 -26.16 14.03
N TYR A 375 -8.47 -26.08 12.98
CA TYR A 375 -9.93 -26.05 13.09
C TYR A 375 -10.53 -27.43 13.33
N MET A 376 -9.92 -28.49 12.82
CA MET A 376 -10.42 -29.87 12.91
C MET A 376 -10.75 -30.30 14.36
N PRO A 377 -9.87 -30.14 15.38
CA PRO A 377 -10.21 -30.50 16.75
C PRO A 377 -11.38 -29.71 17.33
N VAL A 378 -11.52 -28.44 16.97
CA VAL A 378 -12.62 -27.58 17.43
C VAL A 378 -13.94 -28.02 16.81
N ILE A 379 -13.92 -28.32 15.51
CA ILE A 379 -15.09 -28.82 14.77
C ILE A 379 -15.49 -30.19 15.31
N ASP A 380 -14.53 -31.08 15.51
CA ASP A 380 -14.78 -32.45 16.05
C ASP A 380 -15.43 -32.43 17.43
N ALA A 381 -14.94 -31.56 18.32
CA ALA A 381 -15.42 -31.51 19.71
C ALA A 381 -16.71 -30.70 19.89
N SER A 382 -16.86 -29.57 19.19
CA SER A 382 -17.90 -28.60 19.48
C SER A 382 -18.90 -28.39 18.34
N MET A 383 -18.53 -28.74 17.09
CA MET A 383 -19.30 -28.42 15.88
C MET A 383 -19.36 -29.60 14.90
N PRO A 384 -19.64 -30.84 15.36
CA PRO A 384 -19.54 -32.05 14.52
C PRO A 384 -20.51 -32.03 13.31
N GLN A 385 -21.53 -31.17 13.30
CA GLN A 385 -22.41 -30.96 12.16
C GLN A 385 -21.69 -30.44 10.91
N TYR A 386 -20.50 -29.83 11.05
CA TYR A 386 -19.74 -29.27 9.92
C TYR A 386 -18.62 -30.21 9.42
N LYS A 387 -18.53 -31.46 9.92
CA LYS A 387 -17.50 -32.40 9.45
C LYS A 387 -17.54 -32.64 7.95
N SER A 388 -18.74 -32.76 7.39
CA SER A 388 -18.92 -32.96 5.95
C SER A 388 -18.40 -31.76 5.13
N ILE A 389 -18.43 -30.54 5.69
CA ILE A 389 -17.91 -29.33 5.03
C ILE A 389 -16.39 -29.42 4.85
N LEU A 390 -15.68 -29.95 5.85
CA LEU A 390 -14.22 -30.13 5.75
C LEU A 390 -13.83 -31.07 4.61
N HIS A 391 -14.72 -31.99 4.22
CA HIS A 391 -14.46 -32.93 3.16
C HIS A 391 -14.94 -32.46 1.79
N TYR A 392 -16.17 -31.90 1.72
CA TYR A 392 -16.81 -31.55 0.45
C TYR A 392 -16.62 -30.09 0.04
N LYS A 393 -16.25 -29.20 0.96
CA LYS A 393 -16.06 -27.76 0.77
C LYS A 393 -14.77 -27.26 1.43
N GLU A 394 -13.73 -28.11 1.43
CA GLU A 394 -12.42 -27.78 1.98
C GLU A 394 -11.85 -26.51 1.35
N ASP A 395 -12.07 -26.31 0.05
CA ASP A 395 -11.71 -25.12 -0.70
C ASP A 395 -12.31 -23.83 -0.08
N LYS A 396 -13.56 -23.86 0.35
CA LYS A 396 -14.23 -22.73 1.00
C LYS A 396 -13.69 -22.51 2.43
N VAL A 397 -13.41 -23.59 3.16
CA VAL A 397 -12.82 -23.51 4.51
C VAL A 397 -11.40 -22.96 4.45
N LYS A 398 -10.62 -23.31 3.42
CA LYS A 398 -9.29 -22.76 3.16
C LYS A 398 -9.28 -21.23 2.95
N LEU A 399 -10.38 -20.63 2.51
CA LEU A 399 -10.53 -19.19 2.35
C LEU A 399 -10.90 -18.45 3.65
N LEU A 400 -11.23 -19.15 4.73
CA LEU A 400 -11.52 -18.50 6.01
C LEU A 400 -10.24 -17.91 6.63
N SER A 401 -10.40 -16.90 7.49
CA SER A 401 -9.28 -16.30 8.23
C SER A 401 -8.61 -17.33 9.13
N PRO A 402 -7.26 -17.39 9.23
CA PRO A 402 -6.55 -18.43 9.99
C PRO A 402 -6.75 -18.41 11.51
N ASP A 403 -7.26 -17.30 12.08
CA ASP A 403 -7.37 -17.06 13.51
C ASP A 403 -8.78 -16.71 13.97
N LEU A 404 -9.80 -17.39 13.41
CA LEU A 404 -11.18 -17.18 13.85
C LEU A 404 -11.41 -17.78 15.24
N PRO A 405 -11.99 -17.02 16.17
CA PRO A 405 -12.48 -17.59 17.43
C PRO A 405 -13.65 -18.55 17.16
N PRO A 406 -13.90 -19.54 18.05
CA PRO A 406 -14.91 -20.58 17.81
C PRO A 406 -16.28 -20.05 17.43
N GLU A 407 -16.75 -18.97 18.06
CA GLU A 407 -18.06 -18.36 17.76
C GLU A 407 -18.16 -17.79 16.33
N LYS A 408 -17.07 -17.17 15.86
CA LYS A 408 -17.03 -16.66 14.48
C LYS A 408 -16.82 -17.78 13.47
N LEU A 409 -16.04 -18.79 13.83
CA LEU A 409 -15.87 -19.99 13.00
C LEU A 409 -17.21 -20.69 12.77
N ASP A 410 -18.04 -20.85 13.81
CA ASP A 410 -19.38 -21.42 13.70
C ASP A 410 -20.25 -20.65 12.69
N ILE A 411 -20.23 -19.32 12.76
CA ILE A 411 -21.00 -18.48 11.84
C ILE A 411 -20.52 -18.65 10.39
N GLU A 412 -19.22 -18.66 10.15
CA GLU A 412 -18.67 -18.81 8.80
C GLU A 412 -18.93 -20.22 8.23
N LEU A 413 -18.75 -21.27 9.05
CA LEU A 413 -19.08 -22.63 8.64
C LEU A 413 -20.58 -22.79 8.35
N TYR A 414 -21.46 -22.12 9.13
CA TYR A 414 -22.89 -22.10 8.85
C TYR A 414 -23.22 -21.47 7.49
N LYS A 415 -22.54 -20.39 7.11
CA LYS A 415 -22.73 -19.79 5.77
C LYS A 415 -22.32 -20.74 4.66
N ILE A 416 -21.14 -21.37 4.79
CA ILE A 416 -20.65 -22.36 3.82
C ILE A 416 -21.65 -23.53 3.70
N GLU A 417 -22.21 -24.02 4.82
CA GLU A 417 -23.22 -25.07 4.81
C GLU A 417 -24.51 -24.64 4.10
N ALA A 418 -24.96 -23.41 4.37
CA ALA A 418 -26.17 -22.87 3.75
C ALA A 418 -26.02 -22.73 2.23
N ASP A 419 -24.89 -22.25 1.78
CA ASP A 419 -24.57 -22.14 0.36
C ASP A 419 -24.48 -23.52 -0.30
N TRP A 420 -23.80 -24.48 0.36
CA TRP A 420 -23.72 -25.85 -0.13
C TRP A 420 -25.10 -26.51 -0.25
N LYS A 421 -25.97 -26.34 0.75
CA LYS A 421 -27.37 -26.82 0.70
C LYS A 421 -28.14 -26.23 -0.49
N LEU A 422 -27.91 -24.93 -0.77
CA LEU A 422 -28.51 -24.27 -1.91
C LEU A 422 -27.98 -24.81 -3.24
N GLU A 423 -26.70 -25.08 -3.35
CA GLU A 423 -26.08 -25.72 -4.52
C GLU A 423 -26.67 -27.12 -4.77
N VAL A 424 -26.73 -27.96 -3.72
CA VAL A 424 -27.32 -29.31 -3.80
C VAL A 424 -28.78 -29.23 -4.25
N LYS A 425 -29.55 -28.28 -3.72
CA LYS A 425 -30.95 -28.05 -4.13
C LYS A 425 -31.07 -27.61 -5.59
N LYS A 426 -30.21 -26.74 -6.07
CA LYS A 426 -30.13 -26.32 -7.48
C LYS A 426 -29.78 -27.50 -8.39
N LYS A 427 -28.80 -28.33 -8.01
CA LYS A 427 -28.42 -29.57 -8.73
C LYS A 427 -29.64 -30.51 -8.85
N CYS A 428 -30.42 -30.68 -7.76
CA CYS A 428 -31.61 -31.49 -7.77
C CYS A 428 -32.64 -30.99 -8.81
N ILE A 429 -32.93 -29.69 -8.83
CA ILE A 429 -33.85 -29.09 -9.78
C ILE A 429 -33.39 -29.30 -11.22
N THR A 430 -32.08 -29.10 -11.47
CA THR A 430 -31.49 -29.28 -12.80
C THR A 430 -31.52 -30.73 -13.28
N LEU A 431 -31.33 -31.70 -12.36
CA LEU A 431 -31.42 -33.14 -12.68
C LEU A 431 -32.85 -33.61 -12.97
N LEU A 432 -33.85 -32.92 -12.41
CA LEU A 432 -35.27 -33.21 -12.61
C LEU A 432 -35.86 -32.44 -13.80
N ASP A 433 -35.12 -31.53 -14.44
CA ASP A 433 -35.60 -30.79 -15.61
C ASP A 433 -35.52 -31.68 -16.86
N GLU A 434 -36.70 -32.18 -17.32
CA GLU A 434 -36.83 -33.05 -18.47
C GLU A 434 -36.40 -32.42 -19.83
N LYS A 435 -36.08 -31.11 -19.84
CA LYS A 435 -35.70 -30.36 -21.05
C LYS A 435 -34.21 -30.36 -21.35
N LYS A 436 -33.38 -30.88 -20.45
CA LYS A 436 -31.91 -30.96 -20.67
C LYS A 436 -31.61 -32.22 -21.50
N ASP A 437 -30.99 -32.02 -22.66
CA ASP A 437 -30.40 -33.09 -23.46
C ASP A 437 -29.30 -33.78 -22.68
N ILE A 438 -29.59 -34.94 -22.15
CA ILE A 438 -28.63 -35.83 -21.50
C ILE A 438 -27.90 -36.53 -22.63
N THR A 439 -26.60 -36.21 -22.78
CA THR A 439 -25.76 -36.70 -23.89
C THR A 439 -25.45 -38.18 -23.79
N THR A 440 -25.28 -38.73 -22.56
CA THR A 440 -25.10 -40.17 -22.34
C THR A 440 -25.71 -40.65 -21.02
N LEU A 441 -26.12 -41.94 -20.97
CA LEU A 441 -26.66 -42.58 -19.77
C LEU A 441 -25.62 -42.70 -18.66
N GLU A 442 -24.35 -42.81 -19.00
CA GLU A 442 -23.23 -42.90 -18.05
C GLU A 442 -23.00 -41.58 -17.32
N GLU A 443 -22.99 -40.45 -18.01
CA GLU A 443 -22.90 -39.10 -17.42
C GLU A 443 -24.06 -38.82 -16.45
N TYR A 444 -25.26 -39.22 -16.81
CA TYR A 444 -26.41 -39.09 -15.92
C TYR A 444 -26.25 -39.90 -14.62
N LYS A 445 -25.80 -41.15 -14.74
CA LYS A 445 -25.56 -42.00 -13.57
C LYS A 445 -24.48 -41.41 -12.66
N GLU A 446 -23.40 -40.87 -13.20
CA GLU A 446 -22.35 -40.23 -12.40
C GLU A 446 -22.87 -39.00 -11.67
N GLN A 447 -23.55 -38.09 -12.38
CA GLN A 447 -24.15 -36.89 -11.80
C GLN A 447 -25.17 -37.22 -10.71
N TYR A 448 -26.03 -38.21 -10.97
CA TYR A 448 -27.02 -38.66 -9.99
C TYR A 448 -26.41 -39.31 -8.78
N THR A 449 -25.38 -40.12 -8.95
CA THR A 449 -24.64 -40.74 -7.84
C THR A 449 -23.93 -39.70 -6.98
N GLN A 450 -23.26 -38.72 -7.59
CA GLN A 450 -22.64 -37.61 -6.89
C GLN A 450 -23.69 -36.78 -6.13
N PHE A 451 -24.80 -36.46 -6.76
CA PHE A 451 -25.91 -35.76 -6.10
C PHE A 451 -26.45 -36.52 -4.89
N LEU A 452 -26.71 -37.82 -5.00
CA LEU A 452 -27.17 -38.62 -3.88
C LEU A 452 -26.18 -38.66 -2.72
N THR A 453 -24.87 -38.71 -3.01
CA THR A 453 -23.84 -38.70 -1.99
C THR A 453 -23.86 -37.35 -1.25
N GLU A 454 -23.82 -36.23 -1.97
CA GLU A 454 -23.88 -34.90 -1.36
C GLU A 454 -25.22 -34.66 -0.60
N PHE A 455 -26.34 -35.14 -1.11
CA PHE A 455 -27.62 -35.04 -0.46
C PHE A 455 -27.72 -35.82 0.86
N ASN A 456 -27.15 -37.03 0.88
CA ASN A 456 -27.07 -37.85 2.10
C ASN A 456 -26.16 -37.20 3.17
N GLU A 457 -25.05 -36.59 2.78
CA GLU A 457 -24.14 -35.89 3.69
C GLU A 457 -24.80 -34.65 4.31
N VAL A 458 -25.55 -33.90 3.53
CA VAL A 458 -26.37 -32.79 4.04
C VAL A 458 -27.39 -33.29 5.07
N GLY A 459 -28.03 -34.44 4.82
CA GLY A 459 -28.94 -35.08 5.77
C GLY A 459 -28.28 -35.54 7.06
N GLN A 460 -27.04 -36.06 7.01
CA GLN A 460 -26.25 -36.41 8.20
C GLN A 460 -25.87 -35.18 9.03
N SER A 461 -25.54 -34.07 8.37
CA SER A 461 -25.29 -32.79 9.02
C SER A 461 -26.51 -32.29 9.81
N GLU A 462 -27.71 -32.42 9.26
CA GLU A 462 -28.95 -32.06 9.95
C GLU A 462 -29.25 -32.93 11.14
N LEU A 463 -29.02 -34.24 11.04
CA LEU A 463 -29.14 -35.16 12.15
C LEU A 463 -28.16 -34.82 13.29
N ALA A 464 -26.89 -34.54 12.97
CA ALA A 464 -25.90 -34.11 13.94
C ALA A 464 -26.35 -32.82 14.65
N ARG A 465 -26.87 -31.85 13.93
CA ARG A 465 -27.43 -30.60 14.48
C ARG A 465 -28.60 -30.86 15.44
N TYR A 466 -29.49 -31.74 15.07
CA TYR A 466 -30.60 -32.16 15.94
C TYR A 466 -30.10 -32.79 17.26
N VAL A 467 -29.07 -33.65 17.21
CA VAL A 467 -28.49 -34.27 18.38
C VAL A 467 -27.82 -33.22 19.29
N ILE A 468 -27.10 -32.26 18.72
CA ILE A 468 -26.47 -31.15 19.46
C ILE A 468 -27.56 -30.29 20.14
N HIS A 469 -28.61 -29.95 19.43
CA HIS A 469 -29.72 -29.22 20.02
C HIS A 469 -30.31 -29.96 21.21
N ARG A 470 -30.55 -31.27 21.08
CA ARG A 470 -31.03 -32.11 22.18
C ARG A 470 -30.07 -32.10 23.37
N LYS A 471 -28.76 -32.24 23.14
CA LYS A 471 -27.76 -32.15 24.22
C LYS A 471 -27.78 -30.78 24.91
N ALA A 472 -27.92 -29.71 24.16
CA ALA A 472 -28.00 -28.34 24.73
C ALA A 472 -29.26 -28.20 25.61
N VAL A 473 -30.41 -28.74 25.17
CA VAL A 473 -31.66 -28.77 25.94
C VAL A 473 -31.46 -29.56 27.24
N ILE A 474 -30.85 -30.74 27.17
CA ILE A 474 -30.56 -31.57 28.37
C ILE A 474 -29.62 -30.80 29.33
N ALA A 475 -28.53 -30.21 28.81
CA ALA A 475 -27.60 -29.44 29.65
C ALA A 475 -28.26 -28.23 30.32
N LEU A 476 -29.21 -27.59 29.62
CA LEU A 476 -30.02 -26.49 30.18
C LEU A 476 -30.93 -27.02 31.31
N LEU A 477 -31.60 -28.16 31.09
CA LEU A 477 -32.42 -28.81 32.12
C LEU A 477 -31.59 -29.18 33.33
N ASP A 478 -30.43 -29.80 33.16
CA ASP A 478 -29.54 -30.15 34.27
C ASP A 478 -29.13 -28.92 35.11
N LYS A 479 -28.86 -27.79 34.47
CA LYS A 479 -28.59 -26.52 35.15
C LYS A 479 -29.81 -25.98 35.89
N LEU A 480 -31.00 -26.13 35.34
CA LEU A 480 -32.24 -25.63 35.93
C LEU A 480 -32.74 -26.52 37.07
N ILE A 481 -32.53 -27.83 37.00
CA ILE A 481 -32.87 -28.79 38.04
C ILE A 481 -31.87 -28.73 39.20
N GLY A 482 -30.64 -28.20 38.93
CA GLY A 482 -29.64 -28.01 40.00
C GLY A 482 -30.12 -27.07 41.11
N LYS A 483 -29.65 -27.33 42.35
CA LYS A 483 -29.96 -26.46 43.47
C LYS A 483 -29.32 -25.10 43.32
N THR A 484 -30.07 -24.03 43.69
CA THR A 484 -29.55 -22.67 43.82
C THR A 484 -28.53 -22.57 44.99
N LYS A 485 -27.74 -21.50 45.05
CA LYS A 485 -26.82 -21.22 46.16
C LYS A 485 -27.48 -21.20 47.55
N GLU A 486 -28.81 -21.14 47.59
CA GLU A 486 -29.64 -21.17 48.80
C GLU A 486 -30.22 -22.55 49.10
N ASP A 487 -29.73 -23.62 48.46
CA ASP A 487 -30.19 -25.02 48.57
C ASP A 487 -31.67 -25.23 48.19
N ARG A 488 -32.20 -24.38 47.33
CA ARG A 488 -33.59 -24.47 46.82
C ARG A 488 -33.57 -24.93 45.37
N PHE A 489 -34.55 -25.72 44.96
CA PHE A 489 -34.77 -26.06 43.58
C PHE A 489 -35.31 -24.87 42.78
N THR A 490 -34.90 -24.80 41.50
CA THR A 490 -35.42 -23.78 40.57
C THR A 490 -36.93 -23.97 40.43
N ASN A 491 -37.65 -22.83 40.33
CA ASN A 491 -39.09 -22.81 40.27
C ASN A 491 -39.60 -23.57 39.02
N GLU A 492 -40.58 -24.47 39.20
CA GLU A 492 -41.21 -25.27 38.15
C GLU A 492 -41.73 -24.42 37.00
N ASP A 493 -42.29 -23.23 37.33
CA ASP A 493 -42.78 -22.25 36.36
C ASP A 493 -41.72 -21.78 35.38
N LEU A 494 -40.44 -21.67 35.79
CA LEU A 494 -39.33 -21.27 34.93
C LEU A 494 -39.05 -22.38 33.91
N ILE A 495 -39.03 -23.64 34.35
CA ILE A 495 -38.84 -24.80 33.50
C ILE A 495 -39.98 -24.92 32.50
N HIS A 496 -41.22 -24.78 32.97
CA HIS A 496 -42.41 -24.76 32.11
C HIS A 496 -42.40 -23.66 31.04
N SER A 497 -41.98 -22.44 31.40
CA SER A 497 -41.95 -21.31 30.48
C SER A 497 -40.95 -21.48 29.33
N ILE A 498 -39.89 -22.27 29.50
CA ILE A 498 -38.87 -22.54 28.46
C ILE A 498 -39.40 -23.56 27.44
N PHE A 499 -40.14 -24.59 27.88
CA PHE A 499 -40.59 -25.66 27.02
C PHE A 499 -42.01 -25.44 26.48
N PHE A 500 -42.84 -24.76 27.24
CA PHE A 500 -44.21 -24.45 26.92
C PHE A 500 -44.46 -22.96 27.24
N PRO A 501 -44.06 -22.03 26.37
CA PRO A 501 -44.30 -20.62 26.63
C PRO A 501 -45.82 -20.39 26.87
N ILE A 502 -46.12 -20.01 28.09
CA ILE A 502 -47.48 -19.65 28.47
C ILE A 502 -47.85 -18.43 27.63
N ARG A 503 -48.75 -18.56 26.69
CA ARG A 503 -49.29 -17.42 25.94
C ARG A 503 -49.93 -16.51 26.97
N SER A 504 -49.27 -15.36 27.27
CA SER A 504 -49.94 -14.27 27.98
C SER A 504 -51.11 -13.81 27.15
N SER A 505 -52.31 -14.02 27.64
CA SER A 505 -53.57 -13.51 27.12
C SER A 505 -53.60 -12.00 27.14
#